data_38aa2931c396f177b19e9532363a9a97
#
_entry.id   38aa2931c396f177b19e9532363a9a97
#
_cell.length_a   1.000
_cell.length_b   1.000
_cell.length_c   1.000
_cell.angle_alpha   90.00
_cell.angle_beta   90.00
_cell.angle_gamma   90.00
#
_symmetry.space_group_name_H-M   'P 1'
#
loop_
_entity.id
_entity.type
_entity.pdbx_description
1 polymer ?
#
loop_
_entity_poly.entity_id
_entity_poly.type
_entity_poly.pdbx_seq_one_letter_code
_entity_poly.pdbx_strand_id
1 'polypeptide(L)'
;CELWQAHRPTPNAWLHFVSFEGFPLTEADAARALGAWPELACLAARLLADWPGPVRCVHHLVWPDIGVTLTLHLGDIHDTLPQSQFMADAWFLDGFSPAKNEAMWSANLYGLIAERSKPGASIGTFTVAGTVRRGLTEVGFDVVKAPGHGRKRQRLEARLALASPAKPDIYGLRAHNGPRQKIAILGAGIAGASAAYALTERGADVTVYDPVGPASGASGNPLALMMPRLDAGDTAQARLLIDAYLAARRAYSGMEGAHETTVRQMPKDKAEQTRFAKLLADPPLPLEDLEAISGGGLLHKRALVLEPARIISGLLDNVRVRTGTVEISLQDRLVNAEVFDIIVLATAMETNRQLGW
;
A
#
# COMPACT_ATOMS: atom_id res chain seq x y z
N CYS A 1 -11.04 7.30 -12.20
CA CYS A 1 -11.03 5.95 -12.83
C CYS A 1 -11.69 5.97 -14.22
N GLU A 2 -12.92 6.49 -14.40
CA GLU A 2 -13.60 6.51 -15.73
C GLU A 2 -12.80 7.25 -16.80
N LEU A 3 -12.34 8.48 -16.52
CA LEU A 3 -11.49 9.23 -17.43
C LEU A 3 -10.19 8.48 -17.74
N TRP A 4 -9.61 7.81 -16.75
CA TRP A 4 -8.44 6.97 -16.97
C TRP A 4 -8.74 5.83 -17.92
N GLN A 5 -9.83 5.09 -17.69
CA GLN A 5 -10.21 3.98 -18.58
C GLN A 5 -10.47 4.46 -20.00
N ALA A 6 -11.11 5.64 -20.17
CA ALA A 6 -11.42 6.22 -21.49
C ALA A 6 -10.16 6.74 -22.24
N HIS A 7 -9.13 7.18 -21.50
CA HIS A 7 -7.95 7.83 -22.07
C HIS A 7 -6.64 7.14 -21.72
N ARG A 8 -6.68 5.88 -21.27
CA ARG A 8 -5.51 5.08 -20.94
C ARG A 8 -4.55 5.01 -22.12
N PRO A 9 -3.28 5.44 -21.99
CA PRO A 9 -2.39 5.59 -23.16
C PRO A 9 -2.08 4.28 -23.86
N THR A 10 -1.99 3.19 -23.10
CA THR A 10 -1.80 1.82 -23.61
C THR A 10 -2.56 0.84 -22.71
N PRO A 11 -2.94 -0.35 -23.18
CA PRO A 11 -3.60 -1.38 -22.36
C PRO A 11 -2.82 -1.76 -21.09
N ASN A 12 -1.49 -1.62 -21.13
CA ASN A 12 -0.59 -1.96 -20.02
C ASN A 12 -0.18 -0.76 -19.14
N ALA A 13 -0.69 0.45 -19.43
CA ALA A 13 -0.40 1.61 -18.60
C ALA A 13 -1.13 1.52 -17.25
N TRP A 14 -0.53 2.03 -16.19
CA TRP A 14 -1.11 2.06 -14.85
C TRP A 14 -1.27 3.50 -14.35
N LEU A 15 -2.37 3.75 -13.66
CA LEU A 15 -2.56 4.96 -12.86
C LEU A 15 -2.21 4.63 -11.41
N HIS A 16 -1.16 5.26 -10.89
CA HIS A 16 -0.80 5.18 -9.49
C HIS A 16 -1.37 6.41 -8.77
N PHE A 17 -2.44 6.21 -8.02
CA PHE A 17 -3.04 7.26 -7.21
C PHE A 17 -2.49 7.18 -5.79
N VAL A 18 -1.86 8.25 -5.30
CA VAL A 18 -1.35 8.35 -3.93
C VAL A 18 -2.16 9.41 -3.20
N SER A 19 -2.77 9.04 -2.07
CA SER A 19 -3.60 9.94 -1.27
C SER A 19 -3.06 10.03 0.16
N PHE A 20 -3.16 11.21 0.74
CA PHE A 20 -2.80 11.49 2.14
C PHE A 20 -4.03 12.00 2.86
N GLU A 21 -4.44 11.33 3.95
CA GLU A 21 -5.66 11.65 4.68
C GLU A 21 -5.42 11.63 6.19
N GLY A 22 -5.57 12.80 6.80
CA GLY A 22 -5.39 12.99 8.25
C GLY A 22 -6.64 12.65 9.06
N PHE A 23 -7.82 12.65 8.42
CA PHE A 23 -9.12 12.43 9.07
C PHE A 23 -9.92 11.36 8.31
N PRO A 24 -9.46 10.10 8.33
CA PRO A 24 -10.05 9.04 7.53
C PRO A 24 -11.50 8.79 7.94
N LEU A 25 -12.36 8.59 6.94
CA LEU A 25 -13.76 8.24 7.14
C LEU A 25 -13.89 6.79 7.63
N THR A 26 -14.89 6.55 8.46
CA THR A 26 -15.36 5.17 8.71
C THR A 26 -15.97 4.60 7.42
N GLU A 27 -16.07 3.28 7.32
CA GLU A 27 -16.71 2.63 6.16
C GLU A 27 -18.15 3.15 5.95
N ALA A 28 -18.93 3.30 7.04
CA ALA A 28 -20.28 3.82 6.99
C ALA A 28 -20.35 5.27 6.48
N ASP A 29 -19.40 6.12 6.90
CA ASP A 29 -19.35 7.51 6.44
C ASP A 29 -18.89 7.59 4.99
N ALA A 30 -17.94 6.77 4.58
CA ALA A 30 -17.49 6.66 3.20
C ALA A 30 -18.64 6.20 2.28
N ALA A 31 -19.39 5.17 2.69
CA ALA A 31 -20.56 4.68 1.96
C ALA A 31 -21.63 5.78 1.80
N ARG A 32 -21.90 6.53 2.87
CA ARG A 32 -22.85 7.65 2.83
C ARG A 32 -22.38 8.77 1.91
N ALA A 33 -21.10 9.13 1.96
CA ALA A 33 -20.53 10.18 1.12
C ALA A 33 -20.53 9.78 -0.37
N LEU A 34 -20.13 8.56 -0.69
CA LEU A 34 -20.08 8.05 -2.06
C LEU A 34 -21.49 7.81 -2.63
N GLY A 35 -22.46 7.49 -1.79
CA GLY A 35 -23.88 7.35 -2.18
C GLY A 35 -24.50 8.63 -2.74
N ALA A 36 -23.89 9.80 -2.52
CA ALA A 36 -24.33 11.07 -3.12
C ALA A 36 -24.09 11.13 -4.66
N TRP A 37 -23.36 10.17 -5.23
CA TRP A 37 -22.97 10.13 -6.63
C TRP A 37 -23.38 8.81 -7.29
N PRO A 38 -24.68 8.63 -7.62
CA PRO A 38 -25.22 7.38 -8.18
C PRO A 38 -24.50 6.95 -9.48
N GLU A 39 -24.06 7.91 -10.28
CA GLU A 39 -23.31 7.67 -11.51
C GLU A 39 -21.95 6.98 -11.28
N LEU A 40 -21.40 7.06 -10.08
CA LEU A 40 -20.14 6.41 -9.69
C LEU A 40 -20.36 5.12 -8.89
N ALA A 41 -21.59 4.60 -8.80
CA ALA A 41 -21.95 3.50 -7.90
C ALA A 41 -21.05 2.27 -8.07
N CYS A 42 -20.69 1.88 -9.30
CA CYS A 42 -19.81 0.72 -9.54
C CYS A 42 -18.40 0.93 -8.98
N LEU A 43 -17.83 2.12 -9.15
CA LEU A 43 -16.50 2.45 -8.61
C LEU A 43 -16.54 2.63 -7.10
N ALA A 44 -17.63 3.22 -6.59
CA ALA A 44 -17.88 3.37 -5.15
C ALA A 44 -17.97 2.01 -4.45
N ALA A 45 -18.74 1.08 -5.00
CA ALA A 45 -18.87 -0.28 -4.46
C ALA A 45 -17.51 -1.00 -4.41
N ARG A 46 -16.69 -0.87 -5.45
CA ARG A 46 -15.35 -1.43 -5.50
C ARG A 46 -14.44 -0.82 -4.42
N LEU A 47 -14.45 0.49 -4.26
CA LEU A 47 -13.64 1.16 -3.24
C LEU A 47 -14.08 0.76 -1.82
N LEU A 48 -15.40 0.65 -1.59
CA LEU A 48 -15.96 0.24 -0.30
C LEU A 48 -15.64 -1.22 0.05
N ALA A 49 -15.63 -2.11 -0.94
CA ALA A 49 -15.26 -3.52 -0.72
C ALA A 49 -13.83 -3.66 -0.17
N ASP A 50 -12.93 -2.75 -0.56
CA ASP A 50 -11.52 -2.73 -0.13
C ASP A 50 -11.26 -1.65 0.94
N TRP A 51 -12.30 -1.00 1.50
CA TRP A 51 -12.12 0.13 2.41
C TRP A 51 -11.34 -0.25 3.65
N PRO A 52 -10.20 0.39 3.93
CA PRO A 52 -9.29 -0.05 5.00
C PRO A 52 -9.74 0.37 6.41
N GLY A 53 -10.78 1.20 6.52
CA GLY A 53 -11.15 1.84 7.78
C GLY A 53 -10.14 2.91 8.22
N PRO A 54 -10.31 3.47 9.43
CA PRO A 54 -9.49 4.57 9.94
C PRO A 54 -8.19 4.10 10.62
N VAL A 55 -7.50 3.10 10.06
CA VAL A 55 -6.26 2.55 10.61
C VAL A 55 -5.05 3.33 10.12
N ARG A 56 -4.28 3.93 11.03
CA ARG A 56 -3.08 4.73 10.72
C ARG A 56 -1.93 3.86 10.22
N CYS A 57 -1.92 3.60 8.94
CA CYS A 57 -0.82 2.93 8.22
C CYS A 57 -0.92 3.27 6.73
N VAL A 58 -0.14 2.59 5.90
CA VAL A 58 -0.18 2.75 4.45
C VAL A 58 -0.99 1.60 3.86
N HIS A 59 -2.08 1.91 3.19
CA HIS A 59 -2.93 0.91 2.55
C HIS A 59 -2.68 0.90 1.05
N HIS A 60 -2.50 -0.30 0.49
CA HIS A 60 -2.30 -0.51 -0.95
C HIS A 60 -3.50 -1.26 -1.52
N LEU A 61 -4.29 -0.60 -2.36
CA LEU A 61 -5.40 -1.20 -3.09
C LEU A 61 -5.02 -1.32 -4.56
N VAL A 62 -5.35 -2.44 -5.18
CA VAL A 62 -4.95 -2.75 -6.56
C VAL A 62 -6.16 -3.24 -7.34
N TRP A 63 -6.42 -2.64 -8.48
CA TRP A 63 -7.49 -3.02 -9.40
C TRP A 63 -6.89 -3.28 -10.79
N PRO A 64 -6.44 -4.52 -11.05
CA PRO A 64 -5.68 -4.88 -12.25
C PRO A 64 -6.49 -4.71 -13.54
N ASP A 65 -7.77 -5.03 -13.51
CA ASP A 65 -8.68 -4.96 -14.66
C ASP A 65 -8.78 -3.54 -15.22
N ILE A 66 -8.74 -2.53 -14.36
CA ILE A 66 -8.71 -1.12 -14.78
C ILE A 66 -7.32 -0.49 -14.76
N GLY A 67 -6.29 -1.23 -14.35
CA GLY A 67 -4.91 -0.75 -14.24
C GLY A 67 -4.75 0.44 -13.30
N VAL A 68 -5.30 0.35 -12.11
CA VAL A 68 -5.25 1.39 -11.08
C VAL A 68 -4.69 0.83 -9.78
N THR A 69 -3.78 1.56 -9.17
CA THR A 69 -3.40 1.36 -7.76
C THR A 69 -3.77 2.60 -6.95
N LEU A 70 -4.27 2.40 -5.74
CA LEU A 70 -4.42 3.45 -4.74
C LEU A 70 -3.50 3.14 -3.56
N THR A 71 -2.57 4.04 -3.29
CA THR A 71 -1.78 4.04 -2.06
C THR A 71 -2.34 5.13 -1.15
N LEU A 72 -2.95 4.73 -0.04
CA LEU A 72 -3.59 5.62 0.90
C LEU A 72 -2.76 5.70 2.18
N HIS A 73 -2.15 6.85 2.42
CA HIS A 73 -1.43 7.16 3.65
C HIS A 73 -2.38 7.78 4.66
N LEU A 74 -2.71 7.05 5.72
CA LEU A 74 -3.54 7.54 6.81
C LEU A 74 -2.68 8.11 7.95
N GLY A 75 -2.76 9.41 8.16
CA GLY A 75 -1.99 10.16 9.14
C GLY A 75 -1.73 11.60 8.69
N ASP A 76 -1.01 12.35 9.53
CA ASP A 76 -0.63 13.71 9.18
C ASP A 76 0.29 13.72 7.95
N ILE A 77 -0.02 14.58 6.98
CA ILE A 77 0.77 14.70 5.74
C ILE A 77 2.21 15.16 6.01
N HIS A 78 2.45 15.89 7.09
CA HIS A 78 3.79 16.32 7.49
C HIS A 78 4.68 15.16 7.97
N ASP A 79 4.06 14.08 8.45
CA ASP A 79 4.75 12.86 8.87
C ASP A 79 4.84 11.85 7.72
N THR A 80 3.77 11.72 6.94
CA THR A 80 3.62 10.64 5.95
C THR A 80 4.27 10.97 4.59
N LEU A 81 4.16 12.21 4.11
CA LEU A 81 4.76 12.61 2.83
C LEU A 81 6.29 12.55 2.82
N PRO A 82 7.04 12.97 3.87
CA PRO A 82 8.48 12.80 3.92
C PRO A 82 8.95 11.34 3.85
N GLN A 83 8.15 10.40 4.38
CA GLN A 83 8.45 8.98 4.41
C GLN A 83 8.03 8.25 3.12
N SER A 84 7.23 8.88 2.27
CA SER A 84 6.78 8.30 1.01
C SER A 84 7.84 8.45 -0.09
N GLN A 85 7.85 7.50 -1.05
CA GLN A 85 8.79 7.51 -2.18
C GLN A 85 8.03 7.37 -3.49
N PHE A 86 7.84 8.47 -4.20
CA PHE A 86 7.25 8.53 -5.54
C PHE A 86 7.61 9.87 -6.19
N MET A 87 7.38 9.96 -7.49
CA MET A 87 7.46 11.20 -8.25
C MET A 87 6.13 11.41 -8.97
N ALA A 88 5.42 12.48 -8.62
CA ALA A 88 4.10 12.79 -9.15
C ALA A 88 4.15 13.47 -10.52
N ASP A 89 3.24 13.09 -11.40
CA ASP A 89 2.94 13.79 -12.65
C ASP A 89 1.90 14.89 -12.42
N ALA A 90 1.01 14.70 -11.41
CA ALA A 90 -0.03 15.67 -11.07
C ALA A 90 -0.37 15.62 -9.58
N TRP A 91 -0.76 16.77 -9.03
CA TRP A 91 -1.23 16.95 -7.66
C TRP A 91 -2.63 17.55 -7.63
N PHE A 92 -3.46 17.00 -6.76
CA PHE A 92 -4.76 17.59 -6.39
C PHE A 92 -4.66 18.06 -4.94
N LEU A 93 -4.60 19.38 -4.74
CA LEU A 93 -4.54 19.98 -3.41
C LEU A 93 -5.97 20.39 -3.01
N ASP A 94 -6.71 19.46 -2.40
CA ASP A 94 -8.11 19.59 -2.04
C ASP A 94 -8.37 19.63 -0.52
N GLY A 95 -7.34 19.81 0.27
CA GLY A 95 -7.45 19.96 1.72
C GLY A 95 -8.36 21.11 2.16
N PHE A 96 -8.67 21.19 3.45
CA PHE A 96 -9.48 22.27 4.01
C PHE A 96 -8.93 23.66 3.64
N SER A 97 -9.81 24.67 3.63
CA SER A 97 -9.39 26.00 3.24
C SER A 97 -8.20 26.52 4.07
N PRO A 98 -7.26 27.29 3.48
CA PRO A 98 -6.08 27.78 4.18
C PRO A 98 -6.37 28.50 5.49
N ALA A 99 -7.50 29.19 5.58
CA ALA A 99 -7.94 29.87 6.80
C ALA A 99 -8.38 28.92 7.93
N LYS A 100 -8.69 27.66 7.62
CA LYS A 100 -9.15 26.67 8.60
C LYS A 100 -8.06 25.64 8.95
N ASN A 101 -7.06 25.49 8.10
CA ASN A 101 -5.96 24.53 8.28
C ASN A 101 -4.67 25.10 7.67
N GLU A 102 -4.06 26.06 8.39
CA GLU A 102 -2.82 26.70 7.93
C GLU A 102 -1.67 25.70 7.77
N ALA A 103 -1.59 24.70 8.64
CA ALA A 103 -0.51 23.72 8.62
C ALA A 103 -0.41 23.01 7.26
N MET A 104 -1.56 22.64 6.67
CA MET A 104 -1.62 21.98 5.37
C MET A 104 -1.21 22.87 4.19
N TRP A 105 -1.02 24.17 4.41
CA TRP A 105 -0.65 25.15 3.38
C TRP A 105 0.68 25.85 3.73
N SER A 106 1.57 25.12 4.38
CA SER A 106 2.87 25.62 4.85
C SER A 106 3.94 25.60 3.75
N ALA A 107 4.94 26.49 3.88
CA ALA A 107 6.09 26.52 2.97
C ALA A 107 6.84 25.19 2.92
N ASN A 108 6.95 24.48 4.07
CA ASN A 108 7.55 23.16 4.12
C ASN A 108 6.82 22.16 3.23
N LEU A 109 5.48 22.16 3.25
CA LEU A 109 4.69 21.24 2.43
C LEU A 109 4.86 21.54 0.94
N TYR A 110 4.88 22.82 0.54
CA TYR A 110 5.14 23.19 -0.87
C TYR A 110 6.53 22.73 -1.32
N GLY A 111 7.55 22.84 -0.46
CA GLY A 111 8.90 22.30 -0.73
C GLY A 111 8.88 20.79 -0.98
N LEU A 112 8.20 20.02 -0.12
CA LEU A 112 8.04 18.57 -0.27
C LEU A 112 7.28 18.19 -1.55
N ILE A 113 6.23 18.94 -1.90
CA ILE A 113 5.49 18.75 -3.15
C ILE A 113 6.42 18.97 -4.36
N ALA A 114 7.19 20.06 -4.37
CA ALA A 114 8.14 20.33 -5.45
C ALA A 114 9.22 19.25 -5.58
N GLU A 115 9.79 18.80 -4.44
CA GLU A 115 10.77 17.70 -4.40
C GLU A 115 10.25 16.37 -4.94
N ARG A 116 8.93 16.13 -4.82
CA ARG A 116 8.27 14.90 -5.27
C ARG A 116 7.54 15.05 -6.59
N SER A 117 7.80 16.11 -7.32
CA SER A 117 7.22 16.40 -8.62
C SER A 117 8.18 16.10 -9.75
N LYS A 118 7.70 15.43 -10.79
CA LYS A 118 8.44 15.29 -12.05
C LYS A 118 8.56 16.66 -12.76
N PRO A 119 9.55 16.86 -13.63
CA PRO A 119 9.58 18.02 -14.50
C PRO A 119 8.26 18.18 -15.27
N GLY A 120 7.68 19.37 -15.23
CA GLY A 120 6.40 19.66 -15.86
C GLY A 120 5.16 19.12 -15.13
N ALA A 121 5.30 18.60 -13.90
CA ALA A 121 4.16 18.18 -13.08
C ALA A 121 3.15 19.31 -12.89
N SER A 122 1.86 18.96 -12.91
CA SER A 122 0.75 19.89 -12.78
C SER A 122 0.17 19.89 -11.38
N ILE A 123 -0.39 21.02 -10.94
CA ILE A 123 -1.18 21.16 -9.71
C ILE A 123 -2.55 21.70 -10.04
N GLY A 124 -3.59 21.11 -9.44
CA GLY A 124 -4.94 21.67 -9.40
C GLY A 124 -5.37 21.89 -7.96
N THR A 125 -5.92 23.09 -7.65
CA THR A 125 -6.52 23.35 -6.34
C THR A 125 -7.72 24.29 -6.45
N PHE A 126 -8.71 24.04 -5.60
CA PHE A 126 -9.93 24.83 -5.55
C PHE A 126 -9.73 26.22 -4.96
N THR A 127 -8.66 26.46 -4.22
CA THR A 127 -8.41 27.76 -3.56
C THR A 127 -7.71 28.73 -4.50
N VAL A 128 -8.04 30.02 -4.35
CA VAL A 128 -7.35 31.12 -5.04
C VAL A 128 -6.60 32.03 -4.08
N ALA A 129 -6.35 31.56 -2.85
CA ALA A 129 -5.67 32.32 -1.80
C ALA A 129 -4.29 32.80 -2.26
N GLY A 130 -3.99 34.08 -1.99
CA GLY A 130 -2.72 34.69 -2.39
C GLY A 130 -1.50 34.05 -1.72
N THR A 131 -1.67 33.52 -0.50
CA THR A 131 -0.64 32.78 0.23
C THR A 131 -0.27 31.49 -0.49
N VAL A 132 -1.25 30.72 -0.93
CA VAL A 132 -1.05 29.48 -1.68
C VAL A 132 -0.36 29.75 -3.02
N ARG A 133 -0.83 30.77 -3.76
CA ARG A 133 -0.21 31.17 -5.02
C ARG A 133 1.27 31.51 -4.83
N ARG A 134 1.59 32.38 -3.85
CA ARG A 134 2.98 32.77 -3.58
C ARG A 134 3.83 31.58 -3.16
N GLY A 135 3.36 30.75 -2.22
CA GLY A 135 4.12 29.59 -1.74
C GLY A 135 4.44 28.59 -2.85
N LEU A 136 3.51 28.31 -3.76
CA LEU A 136 3.77 27.46 -4.92
C LEU A 136 4.75 28.12 -5.90
N THR A 137 4.66 29.43 -6.12
CA THR A 137 5.59 30.17 -6.99
C THR A 137 7.01 30.16 -6.42
N GLU A 138 7.18 30.32 -5.11
CA GLU A 138 8.48 30.31 -4.41
C GLU A 138 9.23 28.98 -4.56
N VAL A 139 8.50 27.87 -4.71
CA VAL A 139 9.10 26.53 -4.91
C VAL A 139 9.20 26.11 -6.39
N GLY A 140 8.99 27.05 -7.32
CA GLY A 140 9.27 26.86 -8.75
C GLY A 140 8.08 26.47 -9.62
N PHE A 141 6.86 26.60 -9.13
CA PHE A 141 5.67 26.42 -9.98
C PHE A 141 5.23 27.73 -10.64
N ASP A 142 4.92 27.68 -11.92
CA ASP A 142 4.19 28.72 -12.65
C ASP A 142 2.72 28.59 -12.32
N VAL A 143 2.17 29.60 -11.60
CA VAL A 143 0.81 29.53 -11.07
C VAL A 143 -0.11 30.49 -11.80
N VAL A 144 -1.22 29.98 -12.34
CA VAL A 144 -2.24 30.75 -13.05
C VAL A 144 -3.62 30.58 -12.40
N LYS A 145 -4.46 31.58 -12.56
CA LYS A 145 -5.88 31.49 -12.25
C LYS A 145 -6.63 30.96 -13.48
N ALA A 146 -7.36 29.89 -13.28
CA ALA A 146 -8.22 29.27 -14.29
C ALA A 146 -9.70 29.42 -13.91
N PRO A 147 -10.63 29.30 -14.89
CA PRO A 147 -12.06 29.23 -14.60
C PRO A 147 -12.38 28.13 -13.60
N GLY A 148 -13.18 28.41 -12.60
CA GLY A 148 -13.62 27.45 -11.61
C GLY A 148 -14.64 26.45 -12.16
N HIS A 149 -15.11 25.54 -11.31
CA HIS A 149 -16.15 24.58 -11.62
C HIS A 149 -17.35 24.75 -10.67
N GLY A 150 -18.56 24.50 -11.14
CA GLY A 150 -19.79 24.60 -10.38
C GLY A 150 -20.00 26.03 -9.85
N ARG A 151 -20.10 26.17 -8.53
CA ARG A 151 -20.36 27.50 -7.88
C ARG A 151 -19.09 28.35 -7.72
N LYS A 152 -17.90 27.83 -8.00
CA LYS A 152 -16.65 28.58 -7.86
C LYS A 152 -16.26 29.28 -9.15
N ARG A 153 -15.98 30.58 -9.05
CA ARG A 153 -15.61 31.41 -10.21
C ARG A 153 -14.20 31.11 -10.73
N GLN A 154 -13.27 30.77 -9.85
CA GLN A 154 -11.88 30.60 -10.18
C GLN A 154 -11.26 29.44 -9.34
N ARG A 155 -10.20 28.84 -9.87
CA ARG A 155 -9.29 27.92 -9.20
C ARG A 155 -7.84 28.30 -9.51
N LEU A 156 -6.86 27.72 -8.82
CA LEU A 156 -5.47 27.80 -9.25
C LEU A 156 -5.09 26.51 -9.98
N GLU A 157 -4.35 26.71 -11.05
CA GLU A 157 -3.59 25.67 -11.73
C GLU A 157 -2.12 26.08 -11.70
N ALA A 158 -1.23 25.09 -11.57
CA ALA A 158 0.18 25.38 -11.59
C ALA A 158 0.96 24.29 -12.34
N ARG A 159 2.14 24.63 -12.84
CA ARG A 159 3.02 23.71 -13.52
C ARG A 159 4.46 23.92 -13.03
N LEU A 160 5.16 22.82 -12.73
CA LEU A 160 6.56 22.91 -12.31
C LEU A 160 7.43 23.31 -13.50
N ALA A 161 7.98 24.52 -13.45
CA ALA A 161 8.82 25.05 -14.53
C ALA A 161 10.22 24.44 -14.53
N LEU A 162 10.80 24.25 -13.34
CA LEU A 162 12.14 23.70 -13.16
C LEU A 162 12.06 22.57 -12.12
N ALA A 163 12.52 21.38 -12.48
CA ALA A 163 12.62 20.27 -11.52
C ALA A 163 13.66 20.59 -10.45
N SER A 164 13.34 20.33 -9.19
CA SER A 164 14.36 20.19 -8.14
C SER A 164 15.26 19.01 -8.46
N PRO A 165 16.57 19.08 -8.15
CA PRO A 165 17.45 17.93 -8.31
C PRO A 165 16.90 16.76 -7.48
N ALA A 166 16.71 15.61 -8.14
CA ALA A 166 16.22 14.41 -7.47
C ALA A 166 17.18 14.05 -6.32
N LYS A 167 16.63 13.83 -5.12
CA LYS A 167 17.42 13.29 -4.02
C LYS A 167 17.97 11.91 -4.42
N PRO A 168 19.22 11.57 -4.02
CA PRO A 168 19.76 10.24 -4.30
C PRO A 168 18.83 9.18 -3.71
N ASP A 169 18.45 8.21 -4.53
CA ASP A 169 17.76 7.02 -4.06
C ASP A 169 18.77 6.12 -3.32
N ILE A 170 18.85 6.28 -2.01
CA ILE A 170 19.78 5.52 -1.15
C ILE A 170 19.43 4.03 -1.07
N TYR A 171 18.23 3.64 -1.45
CA TYR A 171 17.76 2.25 -1.44
C TYR A 171 17.72 1.61 -2.83
N GLY A 172 18.04 2.34 -3.90
CA GLY A 172 17.96 1.85 -5.27
C GLY A 172 16.54 1.59 -5.77
N LEU A 173 15.53 2.14 -5.09
CA LEU A 173 14.10 1.95 -5.40
C LEU A 173 13.68 2.91 -6.53
N ARG A 174 14.12 2.62 -7.75
CA ARG A 174 13.75 3.44 -8.91
C ARG A 174 12.36 3.07 -9.41
N ALA A 175 11.56 4.08 -9.72
CA ALA A 175 10.32 3.86 -10.45
C ALA A 175 10.63 3.19 -11.80
N HIS A 176 10.00 2.04 -12.05
CA HIS A 176 10.15 1.34 -13.31
C HIS A 176 9.13 1.88 -14.31
N ASN A 177 9.61 2.56 -15.34
CA ASN A 177 8.78 3.10 -16.42
C ASN A 177 9.00 2.33 -17.75
N GLY A 178 9.55 1.12 -17.65
CA GLY A 178 9.92 0.28 -18.79
C GLY A 178 8.87 -0.79 -19.13
N PRO A 179 9.23 -1.74 -20.00
CA PRO A 179 8.40 -2.89 -20.31
C PRO A 179 8.13 -3.76 -19.06
N ARG A 180 7.18 -4.67 -19.18
CA ARG A 180 6.81 -5.62 -18.11
C ARG A 180 8.06 -6.29 -17.53
N GLN A 181 8.30 -6.12 -16.22
CA GLN A 181 9.46 -6.72 -15.57
C GLN A 181 9.35 -8.23 -15.49
N LYS A 182 10.44 -8.92 -15.78
CA LYS A 182 10.58 -10.36 -15.65
C LYS A 182 11.20 -10.68 -14.29
N ILE A 183 10.44 -11.35 -13.42
CA ILE A 183 10.80 -11.54 -12.02
C ILE A 183 10.88 -13.03 -11.70
N ALA A 184 12.01 -13.46 -11.15
CA ALA A 184 12.14 -14.77 -10.54
C ALA A 184 11.90 -14.70 -9.03
N ILE A 185 11.12 -15.62 -8.50
CA ILE A 185 10.94 -15.79 -7.05
C ILE A 185 11.43 -17.17 -6.66
N LEU A 186 12.35 -17.23 -5.72
CA LEU A 186 12.92 -18.48 -5.22
C LEU A 186 12.25 -18.85 -3.90
N GLY A 187 11.55 -19.97 -3.90
CA GLY A 187 10.74 -20.50 -2.80
C GLY A 187 9.23 -20.32 -3.05
N ALA A 188 8.52 -21.44 -3.03
CA ALA A 188 7.06 -21.53 -3.20
C ALA A 188 6.32 -21.74 -1.86
N GLY A 189 6.87 -21.23 -0.76
CA GLY A 189 6.16 -21.07 0.51
C GLY A 189 5.22 -19.89 0.51
N ILE A 190 4.55 -19.62 1.63
CA ILE A 190 3.56 -18.53 1.74
C ILE A 190 4.15 -17.16 1.37
N ALA A 191 5.40 -16.87 1.72
CA ALA A 191 6.06 -15.61 1.40
C ALA A 191 6.27 -15.45 -0.12
N GLY A 192 6.82 -16.48 -0.79
CA GLY A 192 7.04 -16.46 -2.23
C GLY A 192 5.73 -16.43 -3.02
N ALA A 193 4.73 -17.19 -2.61
CA ALA A 193 3.40 -17.20 -3.24
C ALA A 193 2.70 -15.84 -3.11
N SER A 194 2.75 -15.21 -1.92
CA SER A 194 2.17 -13.87 -1.71
C SER A 194 2.88 -12.79 -2.52
N ALA A 195 4.22 -12.86 -2.61
CA ALA A 195 4.99 -11.96 -3.46
C ALA A 195 4.66 -12.16 -4.95
N ALA A 196 4.55 -13.41 -5.39
CA ALA A 196 4.19 -13.74 -6.76
C ALA A 196 2.80 -13.20 -7.12
N TYR A 197 1.81 -13.44 -6.27
CA TYR A 197 0.47 -12.90 -6.42
C TYR A 197 0.50 -11.38 -6.56
N ALA A 198 1.09 -10.70 -5.57
CA ALA A 198 1.11 -9.25 -5.53
C ALA A 198 1.82 -8.60 -6.73
N LEU A 199 2.88 -9.23 -7.25
CA LEU A 199 3.63 -8.74 -8.41
C LEU A 199 2.88 -9.04 -9.73
N THR A 200 2.26 -10.20 -9.84
CA THR A 200 1.44 -10.57 -11.00
C THR A 200 0.22 -9.65 -11.13
N GLU A 201 -0.47 -9.36 -10.02
CA GLU A 201 -1.58 -8.41 -9.97
C GLU A 201 -1.16 -6.99 -10.44
N ARG A 202 0.10 -6.63 -10.26
CA ARG A 202 0.69 -5.37 -10.75
C ARG A 202 1.25 -5.46 -12.16
N GLY A 203 1.02 -6.56 -12.85
CA GLY A 203 1.39 -6.77 -14.25
C GLY A 203 2.81 -7.26 -14.49
N ALA A 204 3.57 -7.69 -13.47
CA ALA A 204 4.88 -8.30 -13.67
C ALA A 204 4.79 -9.69 -14.32
N ASP A 205 5.83 -10.10 -15.05
CA ASP A 205 6.00 -11.45 -15.57
C ASP A 205 6.76 -12.30 -14.54
N VAL A 206 6.01 -13.05 -13.73
CA VAL A 206 6.56 -13.77 -12.58
C VAL A 206 6.74 -15.25 -12.86
N THR A 207 7.89 -15.81 -12.46
CA THR A 207 8.13 -17.24 -12.39
C THR A 207 8.63 -17.60 -10.99
N VAL A 208 7.97 -18.56 -10.34
CA VAL A 208 8.36 -19.08 -9.03
C VAL A 208 9.17 -20.37 -9.24
N TYR A 209 10.26 -20.51 -8.51
CA TYR A 209 11.13 -21.68 -8.50
C TYR A 209 11.17 -22.30 -7.10
N ASP A 210 10.98 -23.58 -7.00
CA ASP A 210 11.11 -24.33 -5.74
C ASP A 210 11.65 -25.73 -6.01
N PRO A 211 12.67 -26.20 -5.25
CA PRO A 211 13.27 -27.53 -5.51
C PRO A 211 12.28 -28.69 -5.38
N VAL A 212 11.32 -28.58 -4.48
CA VAL A 212 10.38 -29.66 -4.13
C VAL A 212 8.97 -29.35 -4.63
N GLY A 213 8.56 -28.07 -4.55
CA GLY A 213 7.25 -27.63 -4.96
C GLY A 213 6.53 -26.76 -3.91
N PRO A 214 5.34 -26.23 -4.25
CA PRO A 214 4.58 -25.38 -3.35
C PRO A 214 4.30 -26.02 -2.00
N ALA A 215 4.38 -25.21 -0.93
CA ALA A 215 4.07 -25.61 0.44
C ALA A 215 4.89 -26.81 0.98
N SER A 216 6.05 -27.10 0.41
CA SER A 216 6.87 -28.26 0.82
C SER A 216 7.68 -28.07 2.10
N GLY A 217 7.88 -26.81 2.53
CA GLY A 217 8.65 -26.47 3.74
C GLY A 217 7.76 -26.14 4.95
N ALA A 218 8.12 -25.11 5.71
CA ALA A 218 7.36 -24.66 6.89
C ALA A 218 5.90 -24.29 6.58
N SER A 219 5.59 -23.90 5.35
CA SER A 219 4.25 -23.63 4.86
C SER A 219 3.43 -24.89 4.54
N GLY A 220 3.98 -26.09 4.74
CA GLY A 220 3.28 -27.38 4.63
C GLY A 220 2.55 -27.81 5.90
N ASN A 221 2.54 -27.01 6.95
CA ASN A 221 1.73 -27.30 8.14
C ASN A 221 0.24 -27.35 7.77
N PRO A 222 -0.54 -28.27 8.37
CA PRO A 222 -1.95 -28.43 8.03
C PRO A 222 -2.78 -27.19 8.32
N LEU A 223 -2.45 -26.47 9.41
CA LEU A 223 -3.14 -25.23 9.81
C LEU A 223 -2.13 -24.18 10.28
N ALA A 224 -2.47 -22.92 10.04
CA ALA A 224 -1.77 -21.76 10.56
C ALA A 224 -2.76 -20.73 11.11
N LEU A 225 -2.38 -20.04 12.18
CA LEU A 225 -3.16 -18.95 12.74
C LEU A 225 -2.59 -17.64 12.25
N MET A 226 -3.42 -16.82 11.60
CA MET A 226 -3.10 -15.45 11.24
C MET A 226 -3.88 -14.48 12.13
N MET A 227 -3.15 -13.74 12.94
CA MET A 227 -3.66 -12.68 13.80
C MET A 227 -2.66 -11.50 13.83
N PRO A 228 -3.12 -10.26 14.14
CA PRO A 228 -2.19 -9.13 14.16
C PRO A 228 -1.20 -9.27 15.33
N ARG A 229 0.07 -9.03 15.05
CA ARG A 229 1.09 -8.81 16.08
C ARG A 229 1.07 -7.33 16.44
N LEU A 230 0.51 -7.02 17.61
CA LEU A 230 0.34 -5.64 18.08
C LEU A 230 1.47 -5.25 19.03
N ASP A 231 2.10 -4.12 18.77
CA ASP A 231 3.02 -3.46 19.68
C ASP A 231 2.41 -2.14 20.19
N ALA A 232 2.66 -1.82 21.46
CA ALA A 232 2.23 -0.56 22.04
C ALA A 232 3.18 0.56 21.61
N GLY A 233 2.66 1.53 20.90
CA GLY A 233 3.38 2.67 20.37
C GLY A 233 3.34 2.75 18.85
N ASP A 234 3.59 3.95 18.32
CA ASP A 234 3.50 4.27 16.90
C ASP A 234 4.89 4.22 16.21
N THR A 235 5.52 3.04 16.25
CA THR A 235 6.81 2.82 15.59
C THR A 235 6.62 2.37 14.14
N ALA A 236 7.61 2.61 13.28
CA ALA A 236 7.59 2.14 11.90
C ALA A 236 7.39 0.60 11.81
N GLN A 237 7.99 -0.15 12.75
CA GLN A 237 7.82 -1.61 12.84
C GLN A 237 6.38 -1.99 13.22
N ALA A 238 5.76 -1.30 14.19
CA ALA A 238 4.38 -1.57 14.58
C ALA A 238 3.42 -1.30 13.40
N ARG A 239 3.59 -0.19 12.70
CA ARG A 239 2.81 0.15 11.49
C ARG A 239 2.97 -0.89 10.39
N LEU A 240 4.22 -1.33 10.11
CA LEU A 240 4.49 -2.36 9.10
C LEU A 240 3.77 -3.68 9.41
N LEU A 241 3.76 -4.12 10.68
CA LEU A 241 3.10 -5.36 11.08
C LEU A 241 1.57 -5.28 10.92
N ILE A 242 0.99 -4.12 11.20
CA ILE A 242 -0.45 -3.89 11.00
C ILE A 242 -0.79 -3.83 9.52
N ASP A 243 -0.02 -3.09 8.73
CA ASP A 243 -0.21 -2.99 7.29
C ASP A 243 -0.10 -4.37 6.62
N ALA A 244 0.93 -5.15 6.97
CA ALA A 244 1.11 -6.53 6.49
C ALA A 244 -0.07 -7.44 6.87
N TYR A 245 -0.58 -7.34 8.11
CA TYR A 245 -1.75 -8.11 8.55
C TYR A 245 -3.00 -7.73 7.76
N LEU A 246 -3.28 -6.43 7.58
CA LEU A 246 -4.45 -5.96 6.85
C LEU A 246 -4.37 -6.33 5.35
N ALA A 247 -3.19 -6.22 4.75
CA ALA A 247 -2.96 -6.63 3.38
C ALA A 247 -3.16 -8.15 3.19
N ALA A 248 -2.59 -8.97 4.09
CA ALA A 248 -2.75 -10.41 4.06
C ALA A 248 -4.21 -10.83 4.29
N ARG A 249 -4.90 -10.17 5.22
CA ARG A 249 -6.34 -10.42 5.47
C ARG A 249 -7.17 -10.15 4.21
N ARG A 250 -6.97 -9.01 3.55
CA ARG A 250 -7.66 -8.71 2.27
C ARG A 250 -7.37 -9.75 1.20
N ALA A 251 -6.11 -10.16 1.08
CA ALA A 251 -5.71 -11.13 0.07
C ALA A 251 -6.27 -12.53 0.32
N TYR A 252 -6.37 -12.95 1.57
CA TYR A 252 -6.74 -14.35 1.92
C TYR A 252 -8.20 -14.52 2.27
N SER A 253 -8.90 -13.48 2.77
CA SER A 253 -10.34 -13.58 3.07
C SER A 253 -11.12 -13.96 1.82
N GLY A 254 -11.96 -14.99 1.94
CA GLY A 254 -12.72 -15.54 0.82
C GLY A 254 -11.98 -16.58 -0.03
N MET A 255 -10.68 -16.79 0.17
CA MET A 255 -9.97 -17.92 -0.47
C MET A 255 -10.37 -19.25 0.15
N GLU A 256 -10.35 -20.32 -0.66
CA GLU A 256 -10.50 -21.69 -0.15
C GLU A 256 -9.37 -22.00 0.85
N GLY A 257 -9.73 -22.48 2.04
CA GLY A 257 -8.79 -22.75 3.13
C GLY A 257 -8.53 -21.55 4.06
N ALA A 258 -9.25 -20.43 3.90
CA ALA A 258 -9.26 -19.33 4.85
C ALA A 258 -10.56 -19.33 5.65
N HIS A 259 -10.46 -19.41 6.98
CA HIS A 259 -11.62 -19.48 7.87
C HIS A 259 -11.55 -18.35 8.90
N GLU A 260 -12.57 -17.49 8.91
CA GLU A 260 -12.66 -16.43 9.92
C GLU A 260 -12.83 -17.01 11.32
N THR A 261 -12.14 -16.43 12.28
CA THR A 261 -12.17 -16.85 13.67
C THR A 261 -11.93 -15.70 14.62
N THR A 262 -12.17 -15.92 15.91
CA THR A 262 -11.76 -15.02 16.99
C THR A 262 -10.66 -15.65 17.81
N VAL A 263 -9.72 -14.83 18.29
CA VAL A 263 -8.61 -15.30 19.13
C VAL A 263 -8.60 -14.54 20.45
N ARG A 264 -8.62 -15.31 21.54
CA ARG A 264 -8.44 -14.78 22.91
C ARG A 264 -6.96 -14.86 23.25
N GLN A 265 -6.31 -13.74 23.43
CA GLN A 265 -4.92 -13.65 23.85
C GLN A 265 -4.86 -13.23 25.33
N MET A 266 -4.42 -14.15 26.18
CA MET A 266 -4.23 -13.86 27.59
C MET A 266 -2.80 -13.39 27.86
N PRO A 267 -2.60 -12.40 28.76
CA PRO A 267 -1.25 -11.97 29.12
C PRO A 267 -0.55 -13.07 29.92
N LYS A 268 0.68 -13.35 29.57
CA LYS A 268 1.54 -14.36 30.29
C LYS A 268 2.12 -13.83 31.61
N ASP A 269 2.22 -12.50 31.74
CA ASP A 269 2.79 -11.83 32.89
C ASP A 269 2.24 -10.38 33.06
N LYS A 270 2.63 -9.69 34.13
CA LYS A 270 2.23 -8.30 34.40
C LYS A 270 2.73 -7.31 33.34
N ALA A 271 3.90 -7.55 32.77
CA ALA A 271 4.46 -6.67 31.73
C ALA A 271 3.59 -6.73 30.46
N GLU A 272 3.18 -7.94 30.04
CA GLU A 272 2.27 -8.11 28.91
C GLU A 272 0.87 -7.57 29.22
N GLN A 273 0.36 -7.71 30.45
CA GLN A 273 -0.90 -7.10 30.86
C GLN A 273 -0.85 -5.57 30.75
N THR A 274 0.26 -4.95 31.18
CA THR A 274 0.47 -3.51 31.04
C THR A 274 0.55 -3.09 29.57
N ARG A 275 1.19 -3.89 28.72
CA ARG A 275 1.24 -3.66 27.27
C ARG A 275 -0.15 -3.72 26.66
N PHE A 276 -0.98 -4.69 27.02
CA PHE A 276 -2.36 -4.82 26.52
C PHE A 276 -3.22 -3.62 26.97
N ALA A 277 -3.06 -3.16 28.19
CA ALA A 277 -3.76 -1.97 28.66
C ALA A 277 -3.40 -0.71 27.84
N LYS A 278 -2.11 -0.56 27.46
CA LYS A 278 -1.67 0.53 26.57
C LYS A 278 -2.27 0.40 25.17
N LEU A 279 -2.30 -0.80 24.60
CA LEU A 279 -2.92 -1.07 23.29
C LEU A 279 -4.42 -0.73 23.29
N LEU A 280 -5.12 -0.97 24.39
CA LEU A 280 -6.54 -0.66 24.50
C LEU A 280 -6.82 0.83 24.75
N ALA A 281 -5.86 1.55 25.31
CA ALA A 281 -5.97 3.00 25.51
C ALA A 281 -5.78 3.79 24.20
N ASP A 282 -4.93 3.30 23.31
CA ASP A 282 -4.71 3.86 21.96
C ASP A 282 -4.62 2.69 20.95
N PRO A 283 -5.76 2.13 20.54
CA PRO A 283 -5.79 0.91 19.76
C PRO A 283 -5.32 1.16 18.31
N PRO A 284 -4.34 0.37 17.83
CA PRO A 284 -3.84 0.48 16.48
C PRO A 284 -4.80 -0.10 15.43
N LEU A 285 -5.84 -0.80 15.86
CA LEU A 285 -6.93 -1.33 15.05
C LEU A 285 -8.27 -0.81 15.59
N PRO A 286 -9.34 -0.76 14.76
CA PRO A 286 -10.67 -0.38 15.24
C PRO A 286 -11.14 -1.26 16.40
N LEU A 287 -11.91 -0.69 17.32
CA LEU A 287 -12.50 -1.42 18.47
C LEU A 287 -13.44 -2.55 18.04
N GLU A 288 -13.94 -2.52 16.83
CA GLU A 288 -14.66 -3.62 16.20
C GLU A 288 -13.80 -4.85 15.91
N ASP A 289 -12.47 -4.67 15.78
CA ASP A 289 -11.48 -5.71 15.53
C ASP A 289 -10.75 -6.18 16.79
N LEU A 290 -10.66 -5.29 17.81
CA LEU A 290 -9.91 -5.55 19.03
C LEU A 290 -10.72 -5.14 20.26
N GLU A 291 -10.92 -6.05 21.22
CA GLU A 291 -11.72 -5.83 22.43
C GLU A 291 -10.97 -6.30 23.68
N ALA A 292 -11.21 -5.59 24.79
CA ALA A 292 -10.75 -6.03 26.10
C ALA A 292 -11.60 -7.22 26.60
N ILE A 293 -10.93 -8.22 27.18
CA ILE A 293 -11.62 -9.32 27.87
C ILE A 293 -11.17 -9.45 29.33
N SER A 294 -11.97 -10.17 30.12
CA SER A 294 -11.69 -10.44 31.53
C SER A 294 -10.29 -11.04 31.72
N GLY A 295 -9.62 -10.69 32.82
CA GLY A 295 -8.24 -11.13 33.09
C GLY A 295 -7.17 -10.29 32.40
N GLY A 296 -7.53 -9.15 31.79
CA GLY A 296 -6.59 -8.25 31.11
C GLY A 296 -6.11 -8.74 29.76
N GLY A 297 -6.88 -9.62 29.13
CA GLY A 297 -6.59 -10.16 27.80
C GLY A 297 -7.19 -9.33 26.67
N LEU A 298 -6.85 -9.72 25.43
CA LEU A 298 -7.34 -9.16 24.19
C LEU A 298 -8.19 -10.19 23.42
N LEU A 299 -9.28 -9.74 22.82
CA LEU A 299 -10.03 -10.51 21.84
C LEU A 299 -9.77 -9.92 20.44
N HIS A 300 -9.13 -10.70 19.58
CA HIS A 300 -8.96 -10.40 18.17
C HIS A 300 -10.15 -10.97 17.41
N LYS A 301 -11.01 -10.11 16.85
CA LYS A 301 -12.31 -10.52 16.26
C LYS A 301 -12.21 -10.95 14.80
N ARG A 302 -11.16 -10.58 14.11
CA ARG A 302 -10.98 -10.84 12.67
C ARG A 302 -9.67 -11.57 12.36
N ALA A 303 -9.37 -12.60 13.16
CA ALA A 303 -8.27 -13.52 12.85
C ALA A 303 -8.70 -14.54 11.79
N LEU A 304 -7.75 -15.18 11.13
CA LEU A 304 -7.99 -16.27 10.21
C LEU A 304 -7.26 -17.55 10.67
N VAL A 305 -7.93 -18.68 10.58
CA VAL A 305 -7.27 -19.99 10.51
C VAL A 305 -7.10 -20.31 9.04
N LEU A 306 -5.89 -20.64 8.64
CA LEU A 306 -5.50 -20.88 7.26
C LEU A 306 -5.10 -22.36 7.09
N GLU A 307 -5.46 -22.95 5.95
CA GLU A 307 -4.86 -24.14 5.39
C GLU A 307 -3.76 -23.69 4.38
N PRO A 308 -2.48 -23.56 4.79
CA PRO A 308 -1.48 -22.85 3.99
C PRO A 308 -1.30 -23.43 2.58
N ALA A 309 -1.39 -24.74 2.42
CA ALA A 309 -1.27 -25.36 1.10
C ALA A 309 -2.38 -24.92 0.13
N ARG A 310 -3.62 -24.76 0.61
CA ARG A 310 -4.74 -24.25 -0.22
C ARG A 310 -4.59 -22.76 -0.54
N ILE A 311 -4.19 -21.96 0.46
CA ILE A 311 -3.92 -20.54 0.23
C ILE A 311 -2.81 -20.35 -0.81
N ILE A 312 -1.70 -21.09 -0.67
CA ILE A 312 -0.58 -21.06 -1.62
C ILE A 312 -1.04 -21.47 -3.02
N SER A 313 -1.86 -22.51 -3.13
CA SER A 313 -2.42 -22.95 -4.41
C SER A 313 -3.22 -21.82 -5.07
N GLY A 314 -4.12 -21.18 -4.33
CA GLY A 314 -4.91 -20.06 -4.85
C GLY A 314 -4.08 -18.83 -5.26
N LEU A 315 -3.03 -18.51 -4.48
CA LEU A 315 -2.12 -17.39 -4.80
C LEU A 315 -1.28 -17.66 -6.08
N LEU A 316 -1.02 -18.93 -6.38
CA LEU A 316 -0.19 -19.34 -7.52
C LEU A 316 -1.01 -19.76 -8.77
N ASP A 317 -2.32 -19.65 -8.73
CA ASP A 317 -3.22 -20.16 -9.79
C ASP A 317 -2.86 -19.64 -11.19
N ASN A 318 -2.48 -18.36 -11.30
CA ASN A 318 -2.08 -17.74 -12.55
C ASN A 318 -0.58 -17.45 -12.65
N VAL A 319 0.25 -18.15 -11.85
CA VAL A 319 1.70 -17.95 -11.78
C VAL A 319 2.42 -19.17 -12.32
N ARG A 320 3.46 -18.96 -13.11
CA ARG A 320 4.33 -20.05 -13.54
C ARG A 320 5.16 -20.57 -12.37
N VAL A 321 5.03 -21.86 -12.05
CA VAL A 321 5.83 -22.54 -11.04
C VAL A 321 6.72 -23.58 -11.71
N ARG A 322 8.01 -23.58 -11.38
CA ARG A 322 8.99 -24.56 -11.84
C ARG A 322 9.60 -25.29 -10.66
N THR A 323 9.51 -26.61 -10.66
CA THR A 323 10.08 -27.48 -9.64
C THR A 323 11.37 -28.14 -10.12
N GLY A 324 12.24 -28.46 -9.19
CA GLY A 324 13.52 -29.11 -9.46
C GLY A 324 14.74 -28.27 -9.08
N THR A 325 15.93 -28.73 -9.46
CA THR A 325 17.19 -28.04 -9.13
C THR A 325 17.18 -26.59 -9.68
N VAL A 326 17.60 -25.68 -8.83
CA VAL A 326 17.67 -24.25 -9.17
C VAL A 326 19.11 -23.79 -9.12
N GLU A 327 19.67 -23.43 -10.26
CA GLU A 327 20.99 -22.81 -10.38
C GLU A 327 20.84 -21.29 -10.43
N ILE A 328 21.61 -20.57 -9.61
CA ILE A 328 21.45 -19.12 -9.43
C ILE A 328 22.80 -18.42 -9.62
N SER A 329 22.81 -17.36 -10.44
CA SER A 329 23.84 -16.32 -10.43
C SER A 329 23.19 -15.00 -10.07
N LEU A 330 23.37 -14.56 -8.84
CA LEU A 330 22.80 -13.26 -8.38
C LEU A 330 23.49 -12.08 -9.08
N GLN A 331 24.80 -12.18 -9.34
CA GLN A 331 25.57 -11.16 -10.03
C GLN A 331 25.03 -10.90 -11.45
N ASP A 332 24.74 -11.98 -12.19
CA ASP A 332 24.27 -11.92 -13.57
C ASP A 332 22.74 -11.88 -13.66
N ARG A 333 22.05 -12.02 -12.54
CA ARG A 333 20.59 -12.14 -12.45
C ARG A 333 20.04 -13.30 -13.28
N LEU A 334 20.73 -14.47 -13.18
CA LEU A 334 20.35 -15.71 -13.86
C LEU A 334 19.70 -16.68 -12.90
N VAL A 335 18.64 -17.33 -13.36
CA VAL A 335 18.04 -18.50 -12.72
C VAL A 335 17.86 -19.57 -13.79
N ASN A 336 18.53 -20.73 -13.65
CA ASN A 336 18.55 -21.79 -14.65
C ASN A 336 18.89 -21.28 -16.07
N ALA A 337 19.95 -20.46 -16.17
CA ALA A 337 20.42 -19.80 -17.40
C ALA A 337 19.44 -18.82 -18.06
N GLU A 338 18.32 -18.48 -17.42
CA GLU A 338 17.34 -17.48 -17.84
C GLU A 338 17.60 -16.15 -17.13
N VAL A 339 17.63 -15.02 -17.89
CA VAL A 339 17.88 -13.67 -17.34
C VAL A 339 16.59 -13.07 -16.79
N PHE A 340 16.68 -12.47 -15.61
CA PHE A 340 15.59 -11.76 -14.94
C PHE A 340 15.98 -10.32 -14.61
N ASP A 341 14.99 -9.44 -14.59
CA ASP A 341 15.19 -8.06 -14.15
C ASP A 341 15.40 -8.00 -12.62
N ILE A 342 14.65 -8.86 -11.91
CA ILE A 342 14.67 -8.96 -10.43
C ILE A 342 14.65 -10.42 -10.01
N ILE A 343 15.42 -10.75 -8.98
CA ILE A 343 15.34 -12.03 -8.25
C ILE A 343 14.90 -11.75 -6.82
N VAL A 344 13.82 -12.39 -6.39
CA VAL A 344 13.30 -12.33 -5.02
C VAL A 344 13.64 -13.63 -4.30
N LEU A 345 14.34 -13.52 -3.17
CA LEU A 345 14.69 -14.67 -2.32
C LEU A 345 13.62 -14.84 -1.22
N ALA A 346 12.84 -15.90 -1.30
CA ALA A 346 11.80 -16.28 -0.34
C ALA A 346 12.04 -17.69 0.23
N THR A 347 13.31 -18.06 0.40
CA THR A 347 13.79 -19.41 0.75
C THR A 347 14.02 -19.62 2.25
N ALA A 348 13.44 -18.74 3.09
CA ALA A 348 13.54 -18.78 4.54
C ALA A 348 15.02 -18.91 5.02
N MET A 349 15.36 -19.95 5.81
CA MET A 349 16.71 -20.10 6.33
C MET A 349 17.78 -20.38 5.25
N GLU A 350 17.38 -20.89 4.10
CA GLU A 350 18.28 -21.15 2.98
C GLU A 350 18.78 -19.84 2.31
N THR A 351 18.08 -18.74 2.53
CA THR A 351 18.46 -17.42 2.02
C THR A 351 19.88 -17.03 2.48
N ASN A 352 20.21 -17.25 3.76
CA ASN A 352 21.54 -16.92 4.30
C ASN A 352 22.65 -17.69 3.59
N ARG A 353 22.43 -18.98 3.29
CA ARG A 353 23.39 -19.80 2.55
C ARG A 353 23.58 -19.30 1.12
N GLN A 354 22.50 -18.87 0.45
CA GLN A 354 22.54 -18.34 -0.91
C GLN A 354 23.25 -17.01 -1.00
N LEU A 355 23.17 -16.18 0.07
CA LEU A 355 23.85 -14.89 0.16
C LEU A 355 25.29 -15.00 0.68
N GLY A 356 25.71 -16.20 1.12
CA GLY A 356 27.05 -16.43 1.70
C GLY A 356 27.21 -15.86 3.11
N TRP A 357 26.12 -15.78 3.89
CA TRP A 357 26.08 -15.29 5.28
C TRP A 357 26.00 -16.43 6.30
#